data_f6d46e0e39d15c6c369021891b62345d
#
_entry.id   f6d46e0e39d15c6c369021891b62345d
#
_cell.length_a   1.000
_cell.length_b   1.000
_cell.length_c   1.000
_cell.angle_alpha   90.00
_cell.angle_beta   90.00
_cell.angle_gamma   90.00
#
_symmetry.space_group_name_H-M   'P 1'
#
loop_
_entity.id
_entity.type
_entity.pdbx_description
1 polymer ?
#
loop_
_entity_poly.entity_id
_entity_poly.type
_entity_poly.pdbx_seq_one_letter_code
_entity_poly.pdbx_strand_id
1 'polypeptide(L)'
;MAMMEIRNVHKTFRTYAKAGLRPGAHKVVSELPVLQGVDLTVEKGDVVAILGPSGSGKTTLLRCLNFLETADAGQLVLDGETFDLAHAGRADIARLRKKTAFVFQNYNLFRNKTALQNVTEGLIVARRMPGSRPTPSAA
;
A
#
# COMPACT_ATOMS: atom_id res chain seq x y z
N MET A 1 -8.77 5.64 -22.00
CA MET A 1 -7.98 4.52 -21.49
C MET A 1 -7.78 4.67 -19.99
N ALA A 2 -8.13 3.68 -19.22
CA ALA A 2 -8.01 3.77 -17.77
C ALA A 2 -6.53 3.87 -17.35
N MET A 3 -6.21 4.81 -16.48
CA MET A 3 -4.88 4.94 -15.88
C MET A 3 -4.64 3.85 -14.84
N MET A 4 -5.66 3.55 -14.07
CA MET A 4 -5.63 2.52 -13.04
C MET A 4 -6.94 1.73 -13.04
N GLU A 5 -6.84 0.43 -12.92
CA GLU A 5 -7.97 -0.47 -12.83
C GLU A 5 -7.73 -1.48 -11.70
N ILE A 6 -8.67 -1.55 -10.80
CA ILE A 6 -8.65 -2.47 -9.67
C ILE A 6 -9.70 -3.54 -9.97
N ARG A 7 -9.31 -4.80 -9.89
CA ARG A 7 -10.18 -5.93 -10.25
C ARG A 7 -10.25 -6.94 -9.11
N ASN A 8 -11.46 -7.17 -8.64
CA ASN A 8 -11.81 -8.29 -7.77
C ASN A 8 -10.91 -8.42 -6.53
N VAL A 9 -10.70 -7.33 -5.82
CA VAL A 9 -9.83 -7.30 -4.64
C VAL A 9 -10.55 -7.87 -3.44
N HIS A 10 -9.94 -8.88 -2.81
CA HIS A 10 -10.42 -9.52 -1.58
C HIS A 10 -9.38 -9.39 -0.47
N LYS A 11 -9.83 -9.11 0.72
CA LYS A 11 -9.01 -9.15 1.93
C LYS A 11 -9.85 -9.55 3.13
N THR A 12 -9.40 -10.61 3.80
CA THR A 12 -9.97 -11.09 5.05
C THR A 12 -8.90 -11.08 6.12
N PHE A 13 -9.16 -10.44 7.24
CA PHE A 13 -8.29 -10.49 8.40
C PHE A 13 -8.66 -11.71 9.26
N ARG A 14 -7.65 -12.49 9.64
CA ARG A 14 -7.81 -13.70 10.44
C ARG A 14 -7.07 -13.56 11.75
N THR A 15 -7.74 -13.87 12.83
CA THR A 15 -7.14 -13.96 14.15
C THR A 15 -6.85 -15.42 14.46
N TYR A 16 -5.62 -15.70 14.90
CA TYR A 16 -5.16 -17.04 15.21
C TYR A 16 -4.94 -17.19 16.71
N ALA A 17 -5.32 -18.34 17.26
CA ALA A 17 -4.95 -18.74 18.60
C ALA A 17 -4.12 -20.01 18.54
N LYS A 18 -3.21 -20.20 19.52
CA LYS A 18 -2.49 -21.47 19.66
C LYS A 18 -3.49 -22.60 19.87
N ALA A 19 -3.44 -23.59 19.01
CA ALA A 19 -4.27 -24.79 19.12
C ALA A 19 -3.43 -25.97 19.59
N GLY A 20 -3.70 -26.45 20.80
CA GLY A 20 -3.13 -27.69 21.32
C GLY A 20 -1.66 -27.64 21.77
N LEU A 21 -1.13 -28.81 22.08
CA LEU A 21 0.23 -29.02 22.63
C LEU A 21 1.34 -29.03 21.57
N ARG A 22 1.01 -28.90 20.28
CA ARG A 22 2.01 -28.93 19.21
C ARG A 22 2.60 -27.54 19.02
N PRO A 23 3.95 -27.38 19.07
CA PRO A 23 4.60 -26.12 18.74
C PRO A 23 4.26 -25.69 17.32
N GLY A 24 3.82 -24.43 17.13
CA GLY A 24 3.50 -23.87 15.82
C GLY A 24 2.10 -24.20 15.29
N ALA A 25 1.28 -24.98 16.01
CA ALA A 25 -0.11 -25.20 15.63
C ALA A 25 -0.97 -23.98 15.98
N HIS A 26 -1.62 -23.41 14.96
CA HIS A 26 -2.51 -22.27 15.12
C HIS A 26 -3.89 -22.60 14.55
N LYS A 27 -4.93 -22.23 15.27
CA LYS A 27 -6.31 -22.34 14.81
C LYS A 27 -6.88 -20.96 14.52
N VAL A 28 -7.55 -20.80 13.38
CA VAL A 28 -8.31 -19.59 13.09
C VAL A 28 -9.46 -19.50 14.07
N VAL A 29 -9.51 -18.46 14.88
CA VAL A 29 -10.57 -18.20 15.84
C VAL A 29 -11.57 -17.14 15.38
N SER A 30 -11.16 -16.30 14.44
CA SER A 30 -12.01 -15.24 13.91
C SER A 30 -11.57 -14.88 12.49
N GLU A 31 -12.54 -14.65 11.63
CA GLU A 31 -12.35 -14.11 10.28
C GLU A 31 -13.19 -12.84 10.12
N LEU A 32 -12.56 -11.80 9.58
CA LEU A 32 -13.22 -10.55 9.26
C LEU A 32 -13.00 -10.23 7.78
N PRO A 33 -13.96 -10.55 6.89
CA PRO A 33 -13.85 -10.15 5.50
C PRO A 33 -14.09 -8.64 5.38
N VAL A 34 -13.06 -7.92 4.91
CA VAL A 34 -13.07 -6.46 4.79
C VAL A 34 -13.29 -6.03 3.35
N LEU A 35 -12.63 -6.69 2.40
CA LEU A 35 -12.79 -6.44 0.97
C LEU A 35 -13.35 -7.70 0.32
N GLN A 36 -14.45 -7.56 -0.41
CA GLN A 36 -15.23 -8.68 -0.96
C GLN A 36 -15.48 -8.46 -2.45
N GLY A 37 -14.42 -8.52 -3.27
CA GLY A 37 -14.54 -8.36 -4.71
C GLY A 37 -14.68 -6.90 -5.14
N VAL A 38 -13.78 -6.04 -4.69
CA VAL A 38 -13.80 -4.61 -5.02
C VAL A 38 -13.25 -4.37 -6.41
N ASP A 39 -14.03 -3.66 -7.22
CA ASP A 39 -13.65 -3.18 -8.54
C ASP A 39 -13.68 -1.66 -8.59
N LEU A 40 -12.70 -1.06 -9.24
CA LEU A 40 -12.64 0.40 -9.43
C LEU A 40 -11.83 0.71 -10.68
N THR A 41 -12.28 1.69 -11.44
CA THR A 41 -11.56 2.22 -12.60
C THR A 41 -11.29 3.70 -12.40
N VAL A 42 -10.06 4.14 -12.63
CA VAL A 42 -9.64 5.53 -12.54
C VAL A 42 -9.02 5.95 -13.86
N GLU A 43 -9.60 6.96 -14.48
CA GLU A 43 -9.08 7.56 -15.71
C GLU A 43 -7.97 8.57 -15.40
N LYS A 44 -7.13 8.83 -16.38
CA LYS A 44 -6.08 9.85 -16.23
C LYS A 44 -6.69 11.21 -15.91
N GLY A 45 -6.19 11.85 -14.86
CA GLY A 45 -6.67 13.16 -14.40
C GLY A 45 -7.83 13.10 -13.43
N ASP A 46 -8.38 11.92 -13.15
CA ASP A 46 -9.48 11.76 -12.20
C ASP A 46 -9.01 11.97 -10.75
N VAL A 47 -9.92 12.50 -9.95
CA VAL A 47 -9.84 12.51 -8.50
C VAL A 47 -10.98 11.65 -7.97
N VAL A 48 -10.66 10.57 -7.30
CA VAL A 48 -11.65 9.63 -6.77
C VAL A 48 -11.67 9.71 -5.26
N ALA A 49 -12.86 9.92 -4.68
CA ALA A 49 -13.07 9.90 -3.24
C ALA A 49 -13.74 8.57 -2.84
N ILE A 50 -13.15 7.90 -1.85
CA ILE A 50 -13.71 6.68 -1.25
C ILE A 50 -14.36 7.07 0.06
N LEU A 51 -15.68 6.97 0.12
CA LEU A 51 -16.47 7.36 1.27
C LEU A 51 -17.08 6.15 1.97
N GLY A 52 -17.26 6.25 3.26
CA GLY A 52 -17.87 5.21 4.06
C GLY A 52 -17.57 5.38 5.54
N PRO A 53 -18.29 4.66 6.41
CA PRO A 53 -18.06 4.71 7.85
C PRO A 53 -16.68 4.16 8.22
N SER A 54 -16.21 4.51 9.41
CA SER A 54 -14.97 3.97 9.98
C SER A 54 -15.05 2.44 10.04
N GLY A 55 -13.97 1.76 9.63
CA GLY A 55 -13.92 0.30 9.58
C GLY A 55 -14.56 -0.34 8.35
N SER A 56 -14.96 0.44 7.34
CA SER A 56 -15.54 -0.09 6.08
C SER A 56 -14.52 -0.63 5.08
N GLY A 57 -13.23 -0.60 5.38
CA GLY A 57 -12.17 -1.13 4.51
C GLY A 57 -11.50 -0.12 3.59
N LYS A 58 -11.80 1.18 3.71
CA LYS A 58 -11.20 2.23 2.86
C LYS A 58 -9.67 2.25 2.96
N THR A 59 -9.13 2.29 4.16
CA THR A 59 -7.69 2.28 4.40
C THR A 59 -7.06 0.96 3.97
N THR A 60 -7.75 -0.15 4.21
CA THR A 60 -7.29 -1.49 3.80
C THR A 60 -7.15 -1.56 2.28
N LEU A 61 -8.12 -1.05 1.53
CA LEU A 61 -8.04 -1.00 0.07
C LEU A 61 -6.82 -0.20 -0.39
N LEU A 62 -6.63 1.00 0.12
CA LEU A 62 -5.49 1.84 -0.24
C LEU A 62 -4.15 1.17 0.07
N ARG A 63 -4.05 0.49 1.22
CA ARG A 63 -2.85 -0.25 1.60
C ARG A 63 -2.57 -1.43 0.68
N CYS A 64 -3.59 -2.15 0.25
CA CYS A 64 -3.42 -3.23 -0.73
C CYS A 64 -2.91 -2.72 -2.08
N LEU A 65 -3.33 -1.53 -2.50
CA LEU A 65 -2.90 -0.94 -3.77
C LEU A 65 -1.43 -0.50 -3.79
N ASN A 66 -0.81 -0.34 -2.65
CA ASN A 66 0.61 0.01 -2.54
C ASN A 66 1.46 -1.09 -1.88
N PHE A 67 0.91 -2.27 -1.72
CA PHE A 67 1.55 -3.43 -1.06
C PHE A 67 1.98 -3.19 0.39
N LEU A 68 1.38 -2.24 1.08
CA LEU A 68 1.51 -2.09 2.53
C LEU A 68 0.71 -3.17 3.27
N GLU A 69 -0.27 -3.74 2.60
CA GLU A 69 -1.04 -4.90 3.02
C GLU A 69 -1.11 -5.87 1.84
N THR A 70 -1.00 -7.16 2.08
CA THR A 70 -1.15 -8.17 1.03
C THR A 70 -2.62 -8.56 0.90
N ALA A 71 -3.19 -8.39 -0.29
CA ALA A 71 -4.55 -8.86 -0.58
C ALA A 71 -4.61 -10.39 -0.65
N ASP A 72 -5.77 -10.96 -0.37
CA ASP A 72 -5.99 -12.41 -0.55
C ASP A 72 -6.21 -12.76 -2.02
N ALA A 73 -6.78 -11.85 -2.80
CA ALA A 73 -6.94 -11.95 -4.25
C ALA A 73 -7.10 -10.56 -4.84
N GLY A 74 -6.88 -10.46 -6.12
CA GLY A 74 -7.13 -9.24 -6.87
C GLY A 74 -5.98 -8.85 -7.77
N GLN A 75 -6.29 -7.98 -8.72
CA GLN A 75 -5.34 -7.44 -9.66
C GLN A 75 -5.39 -5.92 -9.69
N LEU A 76 -4.24 -5.31 -9.89
CA LEU A 76 -4.11 -3.89 -10.16
C LEU A 76 -3.48 -3.72 -11.54
N VAL A 77 -4.15 -3.04 -12.42
CA VAL A 77 -3.59 -2.59 -13.70
C VAL A 77 -3.26 -1.11 -13.56
N LEU A 78 -2.01 -0.76 -13.71
CA LEU A 78 -1.53 0.61 -13.62
C LEU A 78 -0.71 0.93 -14.87
N ASP A 79 -1.15 1.92 -15.63
CA ASP A 79 -0.48 2.37 -16.85
C ASP A 79 -0.15 1.19 -17.80
N GLY A 80 -1.10 0.28 -17.98
CA GLY A 80 -0.97 -0.89 -18.83
C GLY A 80 -0.22 -2.09 -18.23
N GLU A 81 0.38 -1.94 -17.05
CA GLU A 81 1.01 -3.05 -16.33
C GLU A 81 0.06 -3.70 -15.34
N THR A 82 0.00 -5.02 -15.35
CA THR A 82 -0.81 -5.80 -14.42
C THR A 82 0.03 -6.32 -13.26
N PHE A 83 -0.46 -6.09 -12.05
CA PHE A 83 0.14 -6.59 -10.81
C PHE A 83 -0.85 -7.51 -10.09
N ASP A 84 -0.37 -8.69 -9.67
CA ASP A 84 -1.14 -9.58 -8.81
C ASP A 84 -0.97 -9.11 -7.35
N LEU A 85 -2.04 -8.62 -6.74
CA LEU A 85 -1.99 -8.06 -5.38
C LEU A 85 -1.79 -9.13 -4.30
N ALA A 86 -2.05 -10.38 -4.61
CA ALA A 86 -1.87 -11.50 -3.68
C ALA A 86 -0.47 -12.14 -3.76
N HIS A 87 0.16 -12.15 -4.93
CA HIS A 87 1.35 -12.96 -5.21
C HIS A 87 2.50 -12.17 -5.85
N ALA A 88 2.51 -10.85 -5.77
CA ALA A 88 3.58 -10.04 -6.37
C ALA A 88 4.93 -10.29 -5.69
N GLY A 89 5.96 -10.42 -6.51
CA GLY A 89 7.35 -10.52 -6.05
C GLY A 89 7.94 -9.16 -5.70
N ARG A 90 9.15 -9.16 -5.10
CA ARG A 90 9.85 -7.93 -4.69
C ARG A 90 10.07 -6.95 -5.83
N ALA A 91 10.41 -7.43 -7.04
CA ALA A 91 10.63 -6.59 -8.21
C ALA A 91 9.35 -5.88 -8.65
N ASP A 92 8.22 -6.58 -8.63
CA ASP A 92 6.91 -6.01 -8.97
C ASP A 92 6.46 -4.97 -7.97
N ILE A 93 6.62 -5.25 -6.68
CA ILE A 93 6.32 -4.31 -5.60
C ILE A 93 7.15 -3.03 -5.74
N ALA A 94 8.46 -3.17 -5.99
CA ALA A 94 9.35 -2.02 -6.19
C ALA A 94 8.95 -1.20 -7.42
N ARG A 95 8.59 -1.86 -8.51
CA ARG A 95 8.11 -1.19 -9.74
C ARG A 95 6.84 -0.39 -9.50
N LEU A 96 5.86 -0.98 -8.82
CA LEU A 96 4.62 -0.30 -8.47
C LEU A 96 4.87 0.91 -7.57
N ARG A 97 5.67 0.75 -6.52
CA ARG A 97 5.96 1.82 -5.57
C ARG A 97 6.72 3.00 -6.18
N LYS A 98 7.47 2.78 -7.25
CA LYS A 98 8.09 3.88 -8.02
C LYS A 98 7.09 4.70 -8.82
N LYS A 99 5.96 4.12 -9.19
CA LYS A 99 4.90 4.77 -9.97
C LYS A 99 3.83 5.41 -9.11
N THR A 100 3.80 5.11 -7.81
CA THR A 100 2.77 5.56 -6.89
C THR A 100 3.36 6.29 -5.70
N ALA A 101 2.54 7.09 -5.05
CA ALA A 101 2.87 7.69 -3.76
C ALA A 101 1.72 7.42 -2.80
N PHE A 102 2.06 7.11 -1.55
CA PHE A 102 1.09 6.89 -0.49
C PHE A 102 1.21 7.99 0.55
N VAL A 103 0.10 8.66 0.84
CA VAL A 103 0.04 9.70 1.87
C VAL A 103 -0.66 9.12 3.09
N PHE A 104 0.07 9.00 4.19
CA PHE A 104 -0.45 8.48 5.46
C PHE A 104 -1.32 9.52 6.16
N GLN A 105 -2.18 9.07 7.08
CA GLN A 105 -2.99 9.95 7.93
C GLN A 105 -2.14 10.81 8.86
N ASN A 106 -0.99 10.30 9.29
CA ASN A 106 -0.01 11.03 10.08
C ASN A 106 1.13 11.50 9.19
N TYR A 107 1.87 12.49 9.64
CA TYR A 107 2.95 13.09 8.85
C TYR A 107 4.12 12.13 8.58
N ASN A 108 4.41 11.21 9.49
CA ASN A 108 5.46 10.18 9.37
C ASN A 108 6.84 10.78 9.01
N LEU A 109 7.20 11.87 9.64
CA LEU A 109 8.46 12.54 9.40
C LEU A 109 9.59 11.90 10.21
N PHE A 110 10.78 11.88 9.63
CA PHE A 110 12.00 11.51 10.35
C PHE A 110 12.39 12.65 11.29
N ARG A 111 12.48 12.37 12.60
CA ARG A 111 12.82 13.38 13.61
C ARG A 111 14.25 13.90 13.51
N ASN A 112 15.16 13.06 13.03
CA ASN A 112 16.60 13.37 12.90
C ASN A 112 16.96 14.00 11.55
N LYS A 113 15.98 14.40 10.76
CA LYS A 113 16.19 15.00 9.44
C LYS A 113 15.50 16.34 9.33
N THR A 114 16.07 17.22 8.51
CA THR A 114 15.48 18.52 8.20
C THR A 114 14.22 18.37 7.35
N ALA A 115 13.46 19.46 7.19
CA ALA A 115 12.29 19.47 6.31
C ALA A 115 12.66 19.09 4.86
N LEU A 116 13.74 19.66 4.32
CA LEU A 116 14.22 19.34 2.98
C LEU A 116 14.62 17.87 2.84
N GLN A 117 15.34 17.33 3.83
CA GLN A 117 15.74 15.92 3.84
C GLN A 117 14.52 14.98 3.87
N ASN A 118 13.47 15.32 4.63
CA ASN A 118 12.22 14.57 4.62
C ASN A 118 11.56 14.56 3.24
N VAL A 119 11.51 15.71 2.58
CA VAL A 119 10.91 15.83 1.23
C VAL A 119 11.70 15.04 0.18
N THR A 120 13.04 15.05 0.26
CA THR A 120 13.92 14.44 -0.73
C THR A 120 14.23 12.98 -0.46
N GLU A 121 13.89 12.43 0.70
CA GLU A 121 14.26 11.08 1.12
C GLU A 121 13.88 10.01 0.10
N GLY A 122 12.67 10.07 -0.42
CA GLY A 122 12.22 9.12 -1.42
C GLY A 122 13.02 9.16 -2.71
N LEU A 123 13.50 10.34 -3.10
CA LEU A 123 14.34 10.50 -4.29
C LEU A 123 15.75 9.95 -4.05
N ILE A 124 16.30 10.19 -2.87
CA ILE A 124 17.69 9.78 -2.52
C ILE A 124 17.75 8.26 -2.33
N VAL A 125 16.87 7.71 -1.50
CA VAL A 125 16.90 6.30 -1.10
C VAL A 125 16.25 5.39 -2.14
N ALA A 126 15.02 5.67 -2.53
CA ALA A 126 14.25 4.79 -3.41
C ALA A 126 14.64 4.94 -4.89
N ARG A 127 14.93 6.16 -5.34
CA ARG A 127 15.29 6.44 -6.74
C ARG A 127 16.79 6.61 -6.95
N ARG A 128 17.59 6.52 -5.88
CA ARG A 128 19.05 6.64 -5.91
C ARG A 128 19.54 7.93 -6.56
N MET A 129 18.82 9.01 -6.39
CA MET A 129 19.25 10.33 -6.86
C MET A 129 20.29 10.92 -5.91
N PRO A 130 21.26 11.70 -6.41
CA PRO A 130 22.24 12.36 -5.54
C PRO A 130 21.54 13.29 -4.55
N GLY A 131 21.87 13.15 -3.26
CA GLY A 131 21.38 14.05 -2.24
C GLY A 131 21.99 15.43 -2.38
N SER A 132 21.20 16.48 -2.24
CA SER A 132 21.74 17.81 -2.03
C SER A 132 22.42 17.88 -0.66
N ARG A 133 23.59 18.50 -0.57
CA ARG A 133 24.22 18.78 0.72
C ARG A 133 23.26 19.67 1.52
N PRO A 134 23.00 19.36 2.82
CA PRO A 134 22.18 20.24 3.62
C PRO A 134 22.83 21.62 3.69
N THR A 135 22.11 22.64 3.27
CA THR A 135 22.56 24.01 3.50
C THR A 135 22.39 24.35 4.98
N PRO A 136 23.31 25.12 5.58
CA PRO A 136 23.21 25.45 7.02
C PRO A 136 21.91 26.16 7.41
N SER A 137 21.18 26.72 6.46
CA SER A 137 19.93 27.43 6.65
C SER A 137 18.67 26.55 6.53
N ALA A 138 18.83 25.27 6.15
CA ALA A 138 17.74 24.31 6.04
C ALA A 138 17.54 23.58 7.38
N ALA A 139 17.01 24.30 8.36
CA ALA A 139 16.66 23.71 9.65
C ALA A 139 15.23 23.19 9.65
#